data_a32228431d06f968369602a46aae6502
#
_entry.id   a32228431d06f968369602a46aae6502
#
_cell.length_a   1.000
_cell.length_b   1.000
_cell.length_c   1.000
_cell.angle_alpha   90.00
_cell.angle_beta   90.00
_cell.angle_gamma   90.00
#
_symmetry.space_group_name_H-M   'P 1'
#
loop_
_entity.id
_entity.type
_entity.pdbx_description
1 polymer ?
#
loop_
_entity_poly.entity_id
_entity_poly.type
_entity_poly.pdbx_seq_one_letter_code
_entity_poly.pdbx_strand_id
1 'polypeptide(L)'
;MVVKTAGFKELKKLYAKSGNQLCVLYGRPDLEKELLLKTFLQNKKAFYYRARYASPESQKQMMAEALEEKLQVRLQKYDYEEYFNRIKSGGPEKLILVIDEFSYIAKKDTDFINAVLKLKAKKLYPGPVMILLCSSVVSWVEKEMENCIGTDAVKKIDQTIKLSNL
;
A
#
# COMPACT_ATOMS: atom_id res chain seq x y z
N MET A 1 -14.29 -4.89 21.04
CA MET A 1 -13.92 -3.49 20.76
C MET A 1 -14.37 -3.13 19.35
N VAL A 2 -15.04 -1.99 19.20
CA VAL A 2 -15.54 -1.52 17.93
C VAL A 2 -14.59 -0.49 17.36
N VAL A 3 -14.10 -0.72 16.16
CA VAL A 3 -13.28 0.26 15.44
C VAL A 3 -14.24 1.31 14.88
N LYS A 4 -14.32 2.42 15.55
CA LYS A 4 -15.17 3.54 15.13
C LYS A 4 -14.28 4.65 14.61
N THR A 5 -13.94 4.61 13.37
CA THR A 5 -13.17 5.69 12.83
C THR A 5 -13.77 6.14 11.51
N ALA A 6 -13.69 7.43 11.26
CA ALA A 6 -14.00 7.97 9.95
C ALA A 6 -13.13 7.27 8.90
N GLY A 7 -11.90 6.92 9.28
CA GLY A 7 -10.98 6.20 8.41
C GLY A 7 -11.51 4.86 7.96
N PHE A 8 -12.13 4.08 8.85
CA PHE A 8 -12.71 2.80 8.48
C PHE A 8 -13.82 2.98 7.44
N LYS A 9 -14.68 3.96 7.64
CA LYS A 9 -15.75 4.26 6.68
C LYS A 9 -15.19 4.71 5.34
N GLU A 10 -14.17 5.53 5.34
CA GLU A 10 -13.52 5.99 4.11
C GLU A 10 -12.86 4.84 3.35
N LEU A 11 -12.18 3.93 4.05
CA LEU A 11 -11.60 2.75 3.42
C LEU A 11 -12.67 1.85 2.80
N LYS A 12 -13.77 1.65 3.49
CA LYS A 12 -14.88 0.85 2.96
C LYS A 12 -15.48 1.47 1.70
N LYS A 13 -15.68 2.78 1.71
CA LYS A 13 -16.20 3.49 0.52
C LYS A 13 -15.26 3.36 -0.65
N LEU A 14 -13.96 3.52 -0.40
CA LEU A 14 -12.95 3.44 -1.45
C LEU A 14 -12.89 2.01 -2.02
N TYR A 15 -12.91 1.01 -1.16
CA TYR A 15 -12.91 -0.39 -1.57
C TYR A 15 -14.11 -0.73 -2.46
N ALA A 16 -15.25 -0.13 -2.18
CA ALA A 16 -16.48 -0.39 -2.94
C ALA A 16 -16.51 0.26 -4.33
N LYS A 17 -15.61 1.19 -4.61
CA LYS A 17 -15.54 1.82 -5.94
C LYS A 17 -14.97 0.84 -6.96
N SER A 18 -15.45 0.93 -8.20
CA SER A 18 -14.94 0.10 -9.28
C SER A 18 -13.52 0.52 -9.67
N GLY A 19 -12.75 -0.42 -10.23
CA GLY A 19 -11.40 -0.17 -10.72
C GLY A 19 -10.34 -0.17 -9.62
N ASN A 20 -9.15 0.28 -9.97
CA ASN A 20 -8.03 0.35 -9.06
C ASN A 20 -8.06 1.63 -8.23
N GLN A 21 -7.66 1.54 -6.98
CA GLN A 21 -7.54 2.71 -6.10
C GLN A 21 -6.16 2.79 -5.49
N LEU A 22 -5.74 4.03 -5.20
CA LEU A 22 -4.50 4.31 -4.47
C LEU A 22 -4.85 5.21 -3.29
N CYS A 23 -4.56 4.74 -2.09
CA CYS A 23 -4.87 5.43 -0.85
C CYS A 23 -3.63 5.55 0.02
N VAL A 24 -3.46 6.68 0.67
CA VAL A 24 -2.44 6.87 1.71
C VAL A 24 -3.16 6.95 3.05
N LEU A 25 -2.77 6.08 3.98
CA LEU A 25 -3.31 6.04 5.34
C LEU A 25 -2.15 6.31 6.31
N TYR A 26 -2.28 7.34 7.12
CA TYR A 26 -1.21 7.67 8.03
C TYR A 26 -1.70 8.15 9.39
N GLY A 27 -0.87 7.97 10.39
CA GLY A 27 -1.15 8.36 11.76
C GLY A 27 -0.03 7.90 12.67
N ARG A 28 -0.03 8.38 13.90
CA ARG A 28 1.01 8.00 14.87
C ARG A 28 1.05 6.49 15.08
N PRO A 29 2.23 5.94 15.41
CA PRO A 29 2.35 4.52 15.67
C PRO A 29 1.61 4.16 16.96
N ASP A 30 0.46 3.50 16.81
CA ASP A 30 -0.33 3.02 17.93
C ASP A 30 -1.16 1.82 17.49
N LEU A 31 -1.88 1.25 18.45
CA LEU A 31 -2.70 0.07 18.22
C LEU A 31 -3.92 0.37 17.32
N GLU A 32 -4.32 1.63 17.22
CA GLU A 32 -5.50 2.00 16.45
C GLU A 32 -5.30 1.73 14.95
N LYS A 33 -4.12 2.12 14.40
CA LYS A 33 -3.81 1.86 12.99
C LYS A 33 -3.78 0.35 12.71
N GLU A 34 -3.13 -0.41 13.59
CA GLU A 34 -3.04 -1.86 13.42
C GLU A 34 -4.42 -2.52 13.51
N LEU A 35 -5.24 -2.10 14.46
CA LEU A 35 -6.58 -2.61 14.64
C LEU A 35 -7.48 -2.26 13.44
N LEU A 36 -7.35 -1.05 12.95
CA LEU A 36 -8.09 -0.60 11.77
C LEU A 36 -7.75 -1.46 10.56
N LEU A 37 -6.47 -1.66 10.29
CA LEU A 37 -6.03 -2.49 9.17
C LEU A 37 -6.51 -3.93 9.33
N LYS A 38 -6.31 -4.51 10.49
CA LYS A 38 -6.74 -5.88 10.75
C LYS A 38 -8.24 -6.04 10.53
N THR A 39 -9.04 -5.10 11.03
CA THR A 39 -10.50 -5.15 10.89
C THR A 39 -10.90 -4.96 9.42
N PHE A 40 -10.30 -4.00 8.75
CA PHE A 40 -10.61 -3.72 7.35
C PHE A 40 -10.28 -4.90 6.44
N LEU A 41 -9.17 -5.59 6.69
CA LEU A 41 -8.71 -6.68 5.85
C LEU A 41 -9.43 -8.01 6.10
N GLN A 42 -10.25 -8.10 7.14
CA GLN A 42 -10.98 -9.33 7.44
C GLN A 42 -11.84 -9.77 6.26
N ASN A 43 -11.74 -11.07 5.91
CA ASN A 43 -12.52 -11.69 4.83
C ASN A 43 -12.27 -11.07 3.45
N LYS A 44 -11.13 -10.42 3.27
CA LYS A 44 -10.72 -9.84 1.99
C LYS A 44 -9.40 -10.43 1.54
N LYS A 45 -9.20 -10.50 0.24
CA LYS A 45 -7.92 -10.89 -0.32
C LYS A 45 -6.94 -9.75 -0.17
N ALA A 46 -5.83 -10.00 0.50
CA ALA A 46 -4.85 -8.96 0.78
C ALA A 46 -3.44 -9.53 0.80
N PHE A 47 -2.50 -8.70 0.37
CA PHE A 47 -1.09 -8.93 0.62
C PHE A 47 -0.59 -7.76 1.46
N TYR A 48 0.01 -8.06 2.61
CA TYR A 48 0.54 -7.06 3.54
C TYR A 48 2.06 -7.20 3.61
N TYR A 49 2.76 -6.10 3.39
CA TYR A 49 4.20 -6.01 3.57
C TYR A 49 4.52 -4.78 4.41
N ARG A 50 5.32 -4.96 5.45
CA ARG A 50 5.80 -3.84 6.27
C ARG A 50 7.25 -3.55 5.91
N ALA A 51 7.50 -2.36 5.39
CA ALA A 51 8.85 -1.92 5.06
C ALA A 51 9.67 -1.65 6.32
N ARG A 52 10.98 -1.83 6.22
CA ARG A 52 11.92 -1.61 7.31
C ARG A 52 12.94 -0.56 6.92
N TYR A 53 13.60 -0.01 7.90
CA TYR A 53 14.74 0.87 7.66
C TYR A 53 15.89 0.01 7.11
N ALA A 54 16.12 0.11 5.82
CA ALA A 54 17.08 -0.74 5.12
C ALA A 54 17.58 -0.05 3.85
N SER A 55 18.65 -0.57 3.27
CA SER A 55 19.12 -0.11 1.96
C SER A 55 18.09 -0.46 0.88
N PRO A 56 18.08 0.24 -0.27
CA PRO A 56 17.18 -0.12 -1.37
C PRO A 56 17.29 -1.58 -1.78
N GLU A 57 18.49 -2.13 -1.84
CA GLU A 57 18.72 -3.52 -2.24
C GLU A 57 18.14 -4.49 -1.21
N SER A 58 18.41 -4.25 0.07
CA SER A 58 17.89 -5.09 1.15
C SER A 58 16.36 -5.03 1.21
N GLN A 59 15.77 -3.86 0.99
CA GLN A 59 14.33 -3.69 0.99
C GLN A 59 13.71 -4.52 -0.14
N LYS A 60 14.28 -4.46 -1.33
CA LYS A 60 13.80 -5.24 -2.47
C LYS A 60 13.88 -6.74 -2.20
N GLN A 61 14.98 -7.19 -1.61
CA GLN A 61 15.15 -8.60 -1.27
C GLN A 61 14.12 -9.07 -0.25
N MET A 62 13.88 -8.29 0.80
CA MET A 62 12.91 -8.62 1.83
C MET A 62 11.49 -8.71 1.26
N MET A 63 11.12 -7.79 0.38
CA MET A 63 9.81 -7.83 -0.26
C MET A 63 9.70 -9.02 -1.20
N ALA A 64 10.76 -9.33 -1.96
CA ALA A 64 10.77 -10.49 -2.84
C ALA A 64 10.53 -11.77 -2.07
N GLU A 65 11.22 -11.95 -0.95
CA GLU A 65 11.06 -13.14 -0.11
C GLU A 65 9.64 -13.27 0.42
N ALA A 66 9.05 -12.16 0.86
CA ALA A 66 7.69 -12.13 1.36
C ALA A 66 6.67 -12.50 0.26
N LEU A 67 6.88 -11.97 -0.94
CA LEU A 67 6.00 -12.26 -2.07
C LEU A 67 6.11 -13.72 -2.53
N GLU A 68 7.33 -14.23 -2.64
CA GLU A 68 7.55 -15.61 -3.05
C GLU A 68 6.91 -16.58 -2.08
N GLU A 69 7.04 -16.31 -0.79
CA GLU A 69 6.41 -17.14 0.25
C GLU A 69 4.89 -17.07 0.19
N LYS A 70 4.33 -15.86 0.15
CA LYS A 70 2.89 -15.65 0.21
C LYS A 70 2.17 -16.12 -1.04
N LEU A 71 2.73 -15.85 -2.21
CA LEU A 71 2.09 -16.15 -3.48
C LEU A 71 2.55 -17.47 -4.11
N GLN A 72 3.53 -18.12 -3.50
CA GLN A 72 4.10 -19.39 -4.02
C GLN A 72 4.58 -19.23 -5.46
N VAL A 73 5.23 -18.10 -5.74
CA VAL A 73 5.79 -17.80 -7.06
C VAL A 73 7.29 -17.62 -6.97
N ARG A 74 7.97 -17.74 -8.11
CA ARG A 74 9.39 -17.45 -8.21
C ARG A 74 9.56 -16.17 -9.02
N LEU A 75 10.21 -15.17 -8.43
CA LEU A 75 10.47 -13.90 -9.08
C LEU A 75 11.73 -14.01 -9.93
N GLN A 76 11.70 -13.38 -11.12
CA GLN A 76 12.83 -13.39 -12.05
C GLN A 76 13.74 -12.20 -11.87
N LYS A 77 13.22 -11.10 -11.34
CA LYS A 77 13.96 -9.88 -11.05
C LYS A 77 13.59 -9.37 -9.68
N TYR A 78 14.53 -8.70 -9.02
CA TYR A 78 14.28 -8.06 -7.73
C TYR A 78 14.05 -6.57 -7.95
N ASP A 79 12.89 -6.24 -8.52
CA ASP A 79 12.43 -4.87 -8.65
C ASP A 79 10.91 -4.76 -8.42
N TYR A 80 10.45 -3.58 -8.06
CA TYR A 80 9.06 -3.36 -7.68
C TYR A 80 8.09 -3.56 -8.84
N GLU A 81 8.50 -3.25 -10.07
CA GLU A 81 7.66 -3.47 -11.24
C GLU A 81 7.36 -4.96 -11.44
N GLU A 82 8.37 -5.80 -11.33
CA GLU A 82 8.18 -7.25 -11.40
C GLU A 82 7.28 -7.74 -10.26
N TYR A 83 7.50 -7.25 -9.03
CA TYR A 83 6.69 -7.67 -7.89
C TYR A 83 5.21 -7.37 -8.13
N PHE A 84 4.92 -6.15 -8.55
CA PHE A 84 3.54 -5.72 -8.73
C PHE A 84 2.89 -6.37 -9.96
N ASN A 85 3.68 -6.74 -10.97
CA ASN A 85 3.17 -7.52 -12.11
C ASN A 85 2.74 -8.92 -11.71
N ARG A 86 3.29 -9.47 -10.63
CA ARG A 86 2.93 -10.79 -10.14
C ARG A 86 1.75 -10.80 -9.19
N ILE A 87 1.36 -9.62 -8.70
CA ILE A 87 0.25 -9.52 -7.77
C ILE A 87 -1.06 -9.56 -8.55
N LYS A 88 -1.89 -10.55 -8.23
CA LYS A 88 -3.20 -10.74 -8.87
C LYS A 88 -4.21 -11.19 -7.82
N SER A 89 -5.45 -10.79 -8.02
CA SER A 89 -6.51 -11.14 -7.08
C SER A 89 -6.89 -12.62 -7.12
N GLY A 90 -6.60 -13.31 -8.19
CA GLY A 90 -6.99 -14.71 -8.37
C GLY A 90 -8.46 -14.91 -8.74
N GLY A 91 -9.27 -13.85 -8.77
CA GLY A 91 -10.68 -13.87 -9.10
C GLY A 91 -11.18 -12.45 -9.36
N PRO A 92 -12.48 -12.23 -9.55
CA PRO A 92 -13.01 -10.90 -9.82
C PRO A 92 -12.95 -9.97 -8.60
N GLU A 93 -12.72 -10.52 -7.42
CA GLU A 93 -12.61 -9.73 -6.20
C GLU A 93 -11.39 -8.82 -6.23
N LYS A 94 -11.55 -7.65 -5.63
CA LYS A 94 -10.44 -6.71 -5.48
C LYS A 94 -9.39 -7.26 -4.51
N LEU A 95 -8.12 -7.19 -4.92
CA LEU A 95 -7.01 -7.48 -4.02
C LEU A 95 -6.55 -6.19 -3.35
N ILE A 96 -6.32 -6.25 -2.04
CA ILE A 96 -5.77 -5.12 -1.31
C ILE A 96 -4.27 -5.35 -1.15
N LEU A 97 -3.48 -4.43 -1.70
CA LEU A 97 -2.03 -4.43 -1.54
C LEU A 97 -1.67 -3.40 -0.49
N VAL A 98 -1.22 -3.86 0.68
CA VAL A 98 -0.83 -2.97 1.78
C VAL A 98 0.68 -2.91 1.87
N ILE A 99 1.23 -1.71 1.70
CA ILE A 99 2.66 -1.46 1.95
C ILE A 99 2.72 -0.55 3.17
N ASP A 100 2.99 -1.16 4.32
CA ASP A 100 3.06 -0.43 5.58
C ASP A 100 4.45 0.17 5.76
N GLU A 101 4.50 1.34 6.37
CA GLU A 101 5.74 2.12 6.54
C GLU A 101 6.45 2.39 5.21
N PHE A 102 5.66 2.72 4.19
CA PHE A 102 6.18 2.90 2.82
C PHE A 102 7.19 4.05 2.71
N SER A 103 7.22 4.95 3.68
CA SER A 103 8.19 6.03 3.69
C SER A 103 9.64 5.52 3.70
N TYR A 104 9.89 4.38 4.32
CA TYR A 104 11.23 3.77 4.31
C TYR A 104 11.68 3.35 2.91
N ILE A 105 10.74 3.08 2.02
CA ILE A 105 11.06 2.78 0.63
C ILE A 105 11.12 4.07 -0.18
N ALA A 106 10.06 4.88 -0.09
CA ALA A 106 9.88 6.05 -0.94
C ALA A 106 10.98 7.10 -0.77
N LYS A 107 11.54 7.22 0.43
CA LYS A 107 12.63 8.16 0.69
C LYS A 107 13.91 7.86 -0.07
N LYS A 108 14.14 6.59 -0.41
CA LYS A 108 15.42 6.13 -0.94
C LYS A 108 15.36 5.58 -2.35
N ASP A 109 14.17 5.26 -2.84
CA ASP A 109 14.04 4.56 -4.11
C ASP A 109 12.82 5.07 -4.88
N THR A 110 13.07 5.86 -5.92
CA THR A 110 12.02 6.42 -6.77
C THR A 110 11.34 5.35 -7.63
N ASP A 111 11.99 4.21 -7.85
CA ASP A 111 11.40 3.12 -8.63
C ASP A 111 10.15 2.57 -7.96
N PHE A 112 10.07 2.64 -6.63
CA PHE A 112 8.92 2.15 -5.89
C PHE A 112 7.63 2.89 -6.31
N ILE A 113 7.64 4.22 -6.23
CA ILE A 113 6.41 4.97 -6.52
C ILE A 113 6.05 4.88 -8.01
N ASN A 114 7.05 4.80 -8.88
CA ASN A 114 6.80 4.61 -10.31
C ASN A 114 6.09 3.28 -10.57
N ALA A 115 6.51 2.22 -9.89
CA ALA A 115 5.87 0.91 -10.00
C ALA A 115 4.44 0.92 -9.44
N VAL A 116 4.22 1.63 -8.33
CA VAL A 116 2.88 1.81 -7.74
C VAL A 116 1.95 2.50 -8.74
N LEU A 117 2.41 3.58 -9.36
CA LEU A 117 1.59 4.33 -10.33
C LEU A 117 1.28 3.50 -11.57
N LYS A 118 2.23 2.71 -12.03
CA LYS A 118 2.00 1.79 -13.15
C LYS A 118 0.95 0.75 -12.79
N LEU A 119 1.03 0.18 -11.60
CA LEU A 119 0.05 -0.80 -11.14
C LEU A 119 -1.36 -0.18 -11.07
N LYS A 120 -1.47 1.02 -10.53
CA LYS A 120 -2.75 1.71 -10.44
C LYS A 120 -3.37 1.95 -11.81
N ALA A 121 -2.55 2.27 -12.81
CA ALA A 121 -3.03 2.61 -14.15
C ALA A 121 -3.44 1.39 -14.98
N LYS A 122 -3.04 0.18 -14.59
CA LYS A 122 -3.31 -1.01 -15.40
C LYS A 122 -4.74 -1.48 -15.25
N LYS A 123 -5.30 -1.98 -16.35
CA LYS A 123 -6.48 -2.84 -16.29
C LYS A 123 -6.00 -4.22 -15.88
N LEU A 124 -6.37 -4.65 -14.69
CA LEU A 124 -5.96 -5.93 -14.17
C LEU A 124 -7.05 -6.97 -14.40
N TYR A 125 -6.63 -8.19 -14.69
CA TYR A 125 -7.49 -9.32 -14.86
C TYR A 125 -6.99 -10.43 -13.93
N PRO A 126 -7.85 -11.13 -13.23
CA PRO A 126 -9.33 -11.08 -13.30
C PRO A 126 -10.00 -9.98 -12.46
N GLY A 127 -9.28 -9.27 -11.62
CA GLY A 127 -9.91 -8.25 -10.78
C GLY A 127 -8.99 -7.07 -10.50
N PRO A 128 -9.54 -5.99 -9.96
CA PRO A 128 -8.80 -4.78 -9.65
C PRO A 128 -7.98 -4.88 -8.37
N VAL A 129 -7.16 -3.85 -8.12
CA VAL A 129 -6.34 -3.76 -6.92
C VAL A 129 -6.63 -2.44 -6.20
N MET A 130 -6.66 -2.51 -4.86
CA MET A 130 -6.64 -1.34 -4.00
C MET A 130 -5.26 -1.27 -3.35
N ILE A 131 -4.51 -0.22 -3.66
CA ILE A 131 -3.17 -0.03 -3.12
C ILE A 131 -3.29 0.86 -1.89
N LEU A 132 -2.82 0.37 -0.76
CA LEU A 132 -2.91 1.08 0.52
C LEU A 132 -1.50 1.29 1.05
N LEU A 133 -1.03 2.54 0.96
CA LEU A 133 0.28 2.95 1.45
C LEU A 133 0.10 3.55 2.83
N CYS A 134 0.68 2.91 3.84
CA CYS A 134 0.54 3.33 5.23
C CYS A 134 1.84 3.89 5.77
N SER A 135 1.75 4.88 6.66
CA SER A 135 2.91 5.44 7.33
C SER A 135 2.55 5.88 8.75
N SER A 136 3.47 5.67 9.68
CA SER A 136 3.37 6.21 11.03
C SER A 136 4.16 7.51 11.20
N VAL A 137 4.82 7.98 10.14
CA VAL A 137 5.62 9.21 10.19
C VAL A 137 4.78 10.37 9.67
N VAL A 138 3.96 10.93 10.56
CA VAL A 138 2.99 11.98 10.21
C VAL A 138 3.66 13.18 9.55
N SER A 139 4.75 13.68 10.11
CA SER A 139 5.43 14.86 9.59
C SER A 139 5.99 14.62 8.18
N TRP A 140 6.47 13.42 7.90
CA TRP A 140 6.97 13.11 6.56
C TRP A 140 5.84 13.16 5.53
N VAL A 141 4.70 12.54 5.84
CA VAL A 141 3.56 12.54 4.92
C VAL A 141 3.07 13.96 4.65
N GLU A 142 2.97 14.78 5.69
CA GLU A 142 2.39 16.12 5.57
C GLU A 142 3.34 17.14 4.97
N LYS A 143 4.65 16.99 5.18
CA LYS A 143 5.63 18.02 4.80
C LYS A 143 6.61 17.60 3.72
N GLU A 144 6.89 16.30 3.58
CA GLU A 144 7.98 15.84 2.72
C GLU A 144 7.56 14.87 1.63
N MET A 145 6.43 14.18 1.78
CA MET A 145 6.01 13.15 0.84
C MET A 145 5.95 13.67 -0.60
N GLU A 146 5.35 14.82 -0.82
CA GLU A 146 5.20 15.35 -2.16
C GLU A 146 6.56 15.62 -2.82
N ASN A 147 7.54 16.12 -2.05
CA ASN A 147 8.89 16.31 -2.57
C ASN A 147 9.58 15.00 -2.91
N CYS A 148 9.28 13.93 -2.17
CA CYS A 148 9.90 12.62 -2.39
C CYS A 148 9.30 11.87 -3.58
N ILE A 149 7.96 11.87 -3.70
CA ILE A 149 7.29 11.06 -4.72
C ILE A 149 6.85 11.87 -5.94
N GLY A 150 6.83 13.19 -5.82
CA GLY A 150 6.48 14.09 -6.92
C GLY A 150 5.02 14.50 -6.93
N THR A 151 4.77 15.67 -7.49
CA THR A 151 3.43 16.26 -7.60
C THR A 151 2.49 15.39 -8.42
N ASP A 152 2.99 14.79 -9.50
CA ASP A 152 2.17 13.93 -10.36
C ASP A 152 1.68 12.69 -9.60
N ALA A 153 2.53 12.11 -8.78
CA ALA A 153 2.15 10.96 -7.95
C ALA A 153 1.09 11.34 -6.94
N VAL A 154 1.25 12.48 -6.27
CA VAL A 154 0.28 12.96 -5.30
C VAL A 154 -1.10 13.17 -5.93
N LYS A 155 -1.15 13.69 -7.15
CA LYS A 155 -2.41 13.88 -7.88
C LYS A 155 -3.13 12.57 -8.19
N LYS A 156 -2.43 11.46 -8.23
CA LYS A 156 -3.00 10.15 -8.53
C LYS A 156 -3.45 9.40 -7.29
N ILE A 157 -3.21 9.95 -6.10
CA ILE A 157 -3.74 9.40 -4.85
C ILE A 157 -5.23 9.75 -4.78
N ASP A 158 -6.06 8.72 -4.70
CA ASP A 158 -7.52 8.90 -4.67
C ASP A 158 -8.01 9.44 -3.33
N GLN A 159 -7.35 9.04 -2.25
CA GLN A 159 -7.74 9.42 -0.90
C GLN A 159 -6.53 9.43 0.00
N THR A 160 -6.40 10.46 0.82
CA THR A 160 -5.41 10.51 1.90
C THR A 160 -6.16 10.58 3.22
N ILE A 161 -5.94 9.59 4.08
CA ILE A 161 -6.68 9.45 5.33
C ILE A 161 -5.71 9.62 6.49
N LYS A 162 -5.98 10.60 7.32
CA LYS A 162 -5.22 10.81 8.55
C LYS A 162 -6.00 10.21 9.72
N LEU A 163 -5.34 9.32 10.46
CA LEU A 163 -5.89 8.81 11.72
C LEU A 163 -5.60 9.82 12.81
N SER A 164 -6.63 10.32 13.43
CA SER A 164 -6.50 11.26 14.51
C SER A 164 -6.55 10.53 15.85
N ASN A 165 -5.58 10.85 16.71
CA ASN A 165 -5.64 10.42 18.10
C ASN A 165 -6.56 11.37 18.87
N LEU A 166 -7.60 10.82 19.37
CA LEU A 166 -8.44 11.53 20.32
C LEU A 166 -7.97 11.23 21.73
#